data_8e606d737190909f0f7219b8813390db
#
_entry.id   8e606d737190909f0f7219b8813390db
#
_cell.length_a   1.000
_cell.length_b   1.000
_cell.length_c   1.000
_cell.angle_alpha   90.00
_cell.angle_beta   90.00
_cell.angle_gamma   90.00
#
_symmetry.space_group_name_H-M   'P 1'
#
loop_
_entity.id
_entity.type
_entity.pdbx_description
1 polymer ?
#
loop_
_entity_poly.entity_id
_entity_poly.type
_entity_poly.pdbx_seq_one_letter_code
_entity_poly.pdbx_strand_id
1 'polypeptide(L)'
;EICACLVGSEMCIRDSIKGEDTGKKVVLDDAVFGIEPNDHAVYLDVKQYLANLRQGTHKSKERSEVSGSTRKLKRQKGTGGARSGDINSPVMVGGGRVFGPKPRDYRFKLNKKVKALARKSALTYKAQDNAIVVVEDFSFDAPKTKEFVNLLKNLQVADKKSLLVLLEQNKNVYLSSRNLTGANVITVSELNTYKVLDNKALVLTESTVAAINNF
;
A
#
# COMPACT_ATOMS: atom_id res chain seq x y z
N GLU A 1 -8.13 -20.12 -27.08
CA GLU A 1 -9.32 -19.27 -27.37
C GLU A 1 -9.51 -18.33 -26.19
N ILE A 2 -9.26 -17.04 -26.45
CA ILE A 2 -9.38 -15.96 -25.46
C ILE A 2 -10.88 -15.67 -25.35
N CYS A 3 -11.47 -16.07 -24.24
CA CYS A 3 -12.85 -15.70 -23.93
C CYS A 3 -12.88 -14.23 -23.51
N ALA A 4 -12.97 -13.33 -24.51
CA ALA A 4 -13.23 -11.92 -24.32
C ALA A 4 -14.74 -11.71 -24.15
N CYS A 5 -15.28 -11.97 -22.97
CA CYS A 5 -16.63 -11.58 -22.60
C CYS A 5 -16.61 -10.95 -21.21
N LEU A 6 -16.36 -9.64 -21.20
CA LEU A 6 -16.54 -8.76 -20.04
C LEU A 6 -18.01 -8.34 -19.90
N VAL A 7 -18.92 -9.30 -19.82
CA VAL A 7 -20.31 -9.06 -19.42
C VAL A 7 -20.70 -10.22 -18.53
N GLY A 8 -20.78 -9.99 -17.22
CA GLY A 8 -21.06 -11.00 -16.21
C GLY A 8 -19.91 -12.01 -16.08
N SER A 9 -18.75 -11.60 -15.57
CA SER A 9 -17.61 -12.50 -15.42
C SER A 9 -17.90 -13.55 -14.35
N GLU A 10 -18.38 -14.72 -14.79
CA GLU A 10 -18.42 -15.91 -13.98
C GLU A 10 -16.97 -16.35 -13.75
N MET A 11 -16.44 -16.17 -12.56
CA MET A 11 -15.19 -16.79 -12.18
C MET A 11 -15.47 -18.17 -11.61
N CYS A 12 -14.78 -19.19 -12.14
CA CYS A 12 -14.77 -20.49 -11.48
C CYS A 12 -14.10 -20.32 -10.12
N ILE A 13 -14.73 -20.78 -9.06
CA ILE A 13 -14.04 -20.97 -7.79
C ILE A 13 -13.00 -22.04 -8.06
N ARG A 14 -11.76 -21.61 -8.21
CA ARG A 14 -10.66 -22.53 -8.02
C ARG A 14 -10.54 -22.71 -6.52
N ASP A 15 -10.88 -23.90 -6.10
CA ASP A 15 -10.07 -24.61 -5.18
C ASP A 15 -10.54 -24.64 -3.75
N SER A 16 -10.75 -25.84 -3.37
CA SER A 16 -10.45 -26.25 -2.01
C SER A 16 -9.00 -25.83 -1.67
N ILE A 17 -8.64 -25.79 -0.41
CA ILE A 17 -7.26 -25.58 0.10
C ILE A 17 -6.22 -26.44 -0.64
N LYS A 18 -6.65 -27.52 -1.33
CA LYS A 18 -5.81 -28.48 -2.07
C LYS A 18 -5.51 -28.11 -3.52
N GLY A 19 -6.13 -27.07 -4.07
CA GLY A 19 -5.93 -26.66 -5.45
C GLY A 19 -6.79 -27.43 -6.47
N GLU A 20 -7.87 -28.06 -6.03
CA GLU A 20 -8.81 -28.79 -6.89
C GLU A 20 -9.97 -27.87 -7.29
N ASP A 21 -10.32 -27.82 -8.56
CA ASP A 21 -11.47 -27.06 -9.06
C ASP A 21 -12.76 -27.64 -8.46
N THR A 22 -13.48 -26.87 -7.67
CA THR A 22 -14.74 -27.32 -7.05
C THR A 22 -15.92 -27.27 -8.02
N GLY A 23 -15.74 -26.71 -9.22
CA GLY A 23 -16.80 -26.54 -10.22
C GLY A 23 -17.89 -25.52 -9.85
N LYS A 24 -17.80 -24.88 -8.70
CA LYS A 24 -18.69 -23.79 -8.32
C LYS A 24 -18.30 -22.51 -9.09
N LYS A 25 -19.30 -21.72 -9.47
CA LYS A 25 -19.09 -20.42 -10.12
C LYS A 25 -19.54 -19.30 -9.20
N VAL A 26 -18.70 -18.31 -9.02
CA VAL A 26 -19.04 -17.06 -8.32
C VAL A 26 -19.18 -15.94 -9.34
N VAL A 27 -20.27 -15.21 -9.25
CA VAL A 27 -20.53 -14.05 -10.10
C VAL A 27 -19.90 -12.81 -9.44
N LEU A 28 -19.01 -12.15 -10.17
CA LEU A 28 -18.47 -10.85 -9.81
C LEU A 28 -19.43 -9.77 -10.31
N ASP A 29 -19.80 -8.81 -9.45
CA ASP A 29 -20.69 -7.72 -9.82
C ASP A 29 -20.00 -6.73 -10.75
N ASP A 30 -20.57 -6.48 -11.92
CA ASP A 30 -20.08 -5.52 -12.89
C ASP A 30 -20.05 -4.09 -12.35
N ALA A 31 -20.89 -3.75 -11.38
CA ALA A 31 -20.86 -2.45 -10.71
C ALA A 31 -19.58 -2.22 -9.88
N VAL A 32 -18.78 -3.28 -9.64
CA VAL A 32 -17.51 -3.21 -8.89
C VAL A 32 -16.31 -3.59 -9.74
N PHE A 33 -16.42 -4.66 -10.53
CA PHE A 33 -15.31 -5.25 -11.29
C PHE A 33 -15.36 -4.93 -12.79
N GLY A 34 -16.48 -4.41 -13.31
CA GLY A 34 -16.71 -4.13 -14.74
C GLY A 34 -16.75 -2.64 -15.08
N ILE A 35 -16.41 -1.74 -14.17
CA ILE A 35 -16.45 -0.29 -14.43
C ILE A 35 -15.35 0.15 -15.41
N GLU A 36 -15.53 1.30 -16.06
CA GLU A 36 -14.46 1.97 -16.81
C GLU A 36 -13.41 2.50 -15.79
N PRO A 37 -12.15 2.03 -15.85
CA PRO A 37 -11.14 2.42 -14.87
C PRO A 37 -10.75 3.89 -14.99
N ASN A 38 -10.57 4.59 -13.87
CA ASN A 38 -10.11 5.97 -13.81
C ASN A 38 -8.71 6.07 -13.19
N ASP A 39 -7.69 6.19 -14.05
CA ASP A 39 -6.28 6.27 -13.66
C ASP A 39 -5.97 7.45 -12.75
N HIS A 40 -6.59 8.60 -13.01
CA HIS A 40 -6.36 9.78 -12.20
C HIS A 40 -6.87 9.61 -10.76
N ALA A 41 -8.04 9.00 -10.59
CA ALA A 41 -8.58 8.71 -9.26
C ALA A 41 -7.67 7.72 -8.51
N VAL A 42 -7.18 6.69 -9.19
CA VAL A 42 -6.22 5.71 -8.64
C VAL A 42 -4.93 6.40 -8.22
N TYR A 43 -4.35 7.24 -9.07
CA TYR A 43 -3.16 8.02 -8.74
C TYR A 43 -3.34 8.89 -7.49
N LEU A 44 -4.46 9.61 -7.41
CA LEU A 44 -4.72 10.50 -6.26
C LEU A 44 -4.86 9.72 -4.95
N ASP A 45 -5.53 8.57 -4.97
CA ASP A 45 -5.73 7.75 -3.75
C ASP A 45 -4.41 7.12 -3.28
N VAL A 46 -3.60 6.58 -4.20
CA VAL A 46 -2.25 6.07 -3.89
C VAL A 46 -1.36 7.19 -3.34
N LYS A 47 -1.36 8.37 -3.98
CA LYS A 47 -0.62 9.54 -3.52
C LYS A 47 -1.03 9.97 -2.11
N GLN A 48 -2.34 9.99 -1.84
CA GLN A 48 -2.86 10.29 -0.51
C GLN A 48 -2.40 9.28 0.52
N TYR A 49 -2.52 7.98 0.22
CA TYR A 49 -2.11 6.91 1.11
C TYR A 49 -0.63 7.04 1.49
N LEU A 50 0.25 7.18 0.51
CA LEU A 50 1.70 7.32 0.73
C LEU A 50 2.04 8.62 1.49
N ALA A 51 1.38 9.72 1.18
CA ALA A 51 1.58 10.99 1.88
C ALA A 51 1.15 10.92 3.35
N ASN A 52 0.06 10.22 3.65
CA ASN A 52 -0.45 10.04 5.02
C ASN A 52 0.44 9.13 5.89
N LEU A 53 1.30 8.30 5.29
CA LEU A 53 2.30 7.50 6.02
C LEU A 53 3.49 8.34 6.48
N ARG A 54 3.72 9.52 5.88
CA ARG A 54 4.86 10.39 6.21
C ARG A 54 4.60 11.17 7.49
N GLN A 55 5.52 11.09 8.44
CA GLN A 55 5.46 11.87 9.69
C GLN A 55 5.95 13.31 9.54
N GLY A 56 6.89 13.56 8.61
CA GLY A 56 7.39 14.88 8.31
C GLY A 56 8.21 15.56 9.42
N THR A 57 8.85 14.79 10.29
CA THR A 57 9.58 15.28 11.48
C THR A 57 11.00 15.76 11.20
N HIS A 58 11.45 15.70 9.94
CA HIS A 58 12.79 16.13 9.54
C HIS A 58 12.96 17.65 9.72
N LYS A 59 14.08 18.03 10.32
CA LYS A 59 14.46 19.41 10.58
C LYS A 59 15.96 19.58 10.46
N SER A 60 16.41 20.67 9.85
CA SER A 60 17.78 21.13 9.92
C SER A 60 17.91 22.29 10.93
N LYS A 61 19.06 22.39 11.59
CA LYS A 61 19.32 23.46 12.55
C LYS A 61 19.62 24.77 11.81
N GLU A 62 18.94 25.83 12.20
CA GLU A 62 19.22 27.21 11.77
C GLU A 62 20.37 27.78 12.59
N ARG A 63 20.92 28.96 12.19
CA ARG A 63 22.07 29.56 12.87
C ARG A 63 21.85 29.82 14.36
N SER A 64 20.62 30.12 14.75
CA SER A 64 20.25 30.34 16.16
C SER A 64 20.15 29.07 16.98
N GLU A 65 20.07 27.90 16.34
CA GLU A 65 19.90 26.58 16.97
C GLU A 65 21.22 25.78 17.04
N VAL A 66 22.21 26.19 16.24
CA VAL A 66 23.54 25.55 16.26
C VAL A 66 24.29 26.03 17.49
N SER A 67 24.90 25.09 18.22
CA SER A 67 25.76 25.40 19.36
C SER A 67 27.02 26.11 18.88
N GLY A 68 27.34 27.21 19.50
CA GLY A 68 28.53 28.01 19.17
C GLY A 68 28.41 29.45 19.68
N SER A 69 29.53 30.16 19.70
CA SER A 69 29.57 31.56 20.12
C SER A 69 28.99 32.49 19.06
N THR A 70 28.15 33.44 19.48
CA THR A 70 27.63 34.52 18.62
C THR A 70 28.61 35.69 18.51
N ARG A 71 29.78 35.58 19.17
CA ARG A 71 30.82 36.61 19.12
C ARG A 71 31.37 36.75 17.70
N LYS A 72 31.63 38.00 17.27
CA LYS A 72 32.32 38.27 16.00
C LYS A 72 33.70 37.64 15.98
N LEU A 73 34.01 36.85 14.94
CA LEU A 73 35.26 36.08 14.84
C LEU A 73 36.50 36.97 14.65
N LYS A 74 36.38 38.06 13.92
CA LYS A 74 37.49 38.97 13.57
C LYS A 74 37.13 40.41 13.81
N ARG A 75 38.15 41.25 14.01
CA ARG A 75 37.98 42.71 14.00
C ARG A 75 37.47 43.17 12.63
N GLN A 76 36.77 44.31 12.59
CA GLN A 76 36.16 44.84 11.37
C GLN A 76 37.18 45.18 10.28
N LYS A 77 38.34 45.72 10.69
CA LYS A 77 39.44 46.13 9.81
C LYS A 77 40.78 45.64 10.37
N GLY A 78 41.85 45.63 9.55
CA GLY A 78 43.24 45.32 9.97
C GLY A 78 43.58 43.84 10.02
N THR A 79 42.76 42.96 9.50
CA THR A 79 43.05 41.49 9.52
C THR A 79 43.48 40.91 8.17
N GLY A 80 43.56 41.74 7.10
CA GLY A 80 43.97 41.31 5.77
C GLY A 80 43.04 40.31 5.04
N GLY A 81 41.98 39.86 5.68
CA GLY A 81 41.00 38.88 5.14
C GLY A 81 39.59 39.39 5.07
N ALA A 82 38.68 38.59 4.58
CA ALA A 82 37.25 38.91 4.48
C ALA A 82 36.65 39.19 5.86
N ARG A 83 35.69 40.10 5.90
CA ARG A 83 34.91 40.39 7.12
C ARG A 83 34.08 39.18 7.51
N SER A 84 34.09 38.82 8.78
CA SER A 84 33.34 37.66 9.30
C SER A 84 32.42 38.07 10.44
N GLY A 85 31.25 37.49 10.49
CA GLY A 85 30.35 37.54 11.65
C GLY A 85 30.69 36.48 12.69
N ASP A 86 29.69 35.78 13.17
CA ASP A 86 29.78 34.68 14.11
C ASP A 86 30.12 33.34 13.41
N ILE A 87 30.53 32.37 14.20
CA ILE A 87 30.90 31.03 13.71
C ILE A 87 29.67 30.22 13.23
N ASN A 88 28.49 30.58 13.73
CA ASN A 88 27.23 29.89 13.41
C ASN A 88 26.67 30.32 12.05
N SER A 89 27.30 31.29 11.38
CA SER A 89 26.85 31.78 10.06
C SER A 89 26.80 30.64 9.03
N PRO A 90 25.78 30.60 8.15
CA PRO A 90 25.66 29.58 7.09
C PRO A 90 26.83 29.52 6.11
N VAL A 91 27.62 30.61 6.02
CA VAL A 91 28.82 30.71 5.18
C VAL A 91 30.01 29.94 5.76
N MET A 92 29.97 29.66 7.07
CA MET A 92 31.05 28.94 7.76
C MET A 92 30.82 27.43 7.72
N VAL A 93 31.90 26.66 7.64
CA VAL A 93 31.85 25.21 7.77
C VAL A 93 31.33 24.84 9.15
N GLY A 94 30.28 24.04 9.23
CA GLY A 94 29.60 23.69 10.48
C GLY A 94 28.58 24.72 10.96
N GLY A 95 28.37 25.82 10.21
CA GLY A 95 27.31 26.79 10.49
C GLY A 95 25.89 26.27 10.26
N GLY A 96 24.90 27.08 10.61
CA GLY A 96 23.47 26.75 10.46
C GLY A 96 23.05 26.63 8.99
N ARG A 97 22.02 25.82 8.75
CA ARG A 97 21.44 25.66 7.40
C ARG A 97 20.44 26.77 7.08
N VAL A 98 20.57 27.40 5.91
CA VAL A 98 19.59 28.37 5.36
C VAL A 98 18.59 27.59 4.49
N PHE A 99 17.30 27.89 4.62
CA PHE A 99 16.21 27.26 3.87
C PHE A 99 16.23 25.71 3.95
N GLY A 100 16.69 25.18 5.06
CA GLY A 100 16.64 23.75 5.30
C GLY A 100 15.22 23.23 5.54
N PRO A 101 15.04 21.91 5.53
CA PRO A 101 13.74 21.32 5.81
C PRO A 101 13.24 21.69 7.21
N LYS A 102 11.95 22.02 7.29
CA LYS A 102 11.23 22.23 8.55
C LYS A 102 10.15 21.17 8.69
N PRO A 103 9.81 20.74 9.93
CA PRO A 103 8.72 19.83 10.16
C PRO A 103 7.44 20.34 9.51
N ARG A 104 6.77 19.48 8.74
CA ARG A 104 5.51 19.82 8.09
C ARG A 104 4.60 18.60 7.99
N ASP A 105 3.31 18.84 7.95
CA ASP A 105 2.32 17.82 7.65
C ASP A 105 2.20 17.63 6.12
N TYR A 106 2.24 16.38 5.69
CA TYR A 106 2.07 15.98 4.29
C TYR A 106 0.65 15.48 3.99
N ARG A 107 -0.19 15.36 5.03
CA ARG A 107 -1.51 14.75 4.92
C ARG A 107 -2.46 15.64 4.11
N PHE A 108 -3.26 15.02 3.29
CA PHE A 108 -4.39 15.65 2.62
C PHE A 108 -5.58 14.68 2.53
N LYS A 109 -6.77 15.22 2.33
CA LYS A 109 -8.01 14.45 2.24
C LYS A 109 -8.51 14.37 0.81
N LEU A 110 -9.08 13.23 0.45
CA LEU A 110 -9.85 13.02 -0.78
C LEU A 110 -11.32 12.76 -0.45
N ASN A 111 -12.19 13.11 -1.38
CA ASN A 111 -13.62 12.84 -1.28
C ASN A 111 -13.89 11.32 -1.23
N LYS A 112 -14.86 10.90 -0.43
CA LYS A 112 -15.23 9.47 -0.28
C LYS A 112 -15.58 8.83 -1.63
N LYS A 113 -16.35 9.53 -2.49
CA LYS A 113 -16.72 9.04 -3.82
C LYS A 113 -15.51 8.76 -4.73
N VAL A 114 -14.48 9.64 -4.69
CA VAL A 114 -13.24 9.45 -5.46
C VAL A 114 -12.46 8.23 -4.98
N LYS A 115 -12.39 8.01 -3.67
CA LYS A 115 -11.76 6.81 -3.09
C LYS A 115 -12.49 5.53 -3.47
N ALA A 116 -13.82 5.55 -3.45
CA ALA A 116 -14.62 4.41 -3.88
C ALA A 116 -14.38 4.08 -5.36
N LEU A 117 -14.39 5.11 -6.23
CA LEU A 117 -14.09 4.96 -7.65
C LEU A 117 -12.66 4.41 -7.87
N ALA A 118 -11.67 4.93 -7.17
CA ALA A 118 -10.29 4.46 -7.26
C ALA A 118 -10.16 2.97 -6.87
N ARG A 119 -10.83 2.54 -5.80
CA ARG A 119 -10.85 1.16 -5.33
C ARG A 119 -11.49 0.23 -6.36
N LYS A 120 -12.66 0.60 -6.87
CA LYS A 120 -13.35 -0.15 -7.92
C LYS A 120 -12.50 -0.25 -9.19
N SER A 121 -11.87 0.86 -9.63
CA SER A 121 -10.95 0.87 -10.78
C SER A 121 -9.77 -0.10 -10.59
N ALA A 122 -9.18 -0.16 -9.39
CA ALA A 122 -8.09 -1.08 -9.10
C ALA A 122 -8.54 -2.56 -9.12
N LEU A 123 -9.76 -2.85 -8.66
CA LEU A 123 -10.34 -4.20 -8.74
C LEU A 123 -10.65 -4.60 -10.18
N THR A 124 -11.16 -3.66 -10.99
CA THR A 124 -11.40 -3.88 -12.44
C THR A 124 -10.10 -4.22 -13.17
N TYR A 125 -8.99 -3.51 -12.90
CA TYR A 125 -7.69 -3.88 -13.48
C TYR A 125 -7.27 -5.30 -13.10
N LYS A 126 -7.48 -5.72 -11.84
CA LYS A 126 -7.17 -7.08 -11.41
C LYS A 126 -8.04 -8.14 -12.10
N ALA A 127 -9.30 -7.81 -12.39
CA ALA A 127 -10.19 -8.68 -13.14
C ALA A 127 -9.74 -8.80 -14.62
N GLN A 128 -9.40 -7.68 -15.25
CA GLN A 128 -8.90 -7.65 -16.65
C GLN A 128 -7.58 -8.43 -16.81
N ASP A 129 -6.68 -8.34 -15.81
CA ASP A 129 -5.41 -9.06 -15.79
C ASP A 129 -5.56 -10.55 -15.43
N ASN A 130 -6.76 -11.07 -15.16
CA ASN A 130 -7.02 -12.41 -14.65
C ASN A 130 -6.16 -12.74 -13.40
N ALA A 131 -5.96 -11.74 -12.55
CA ALA A 131 -5.13 -11.83 -11.36
C ALA A 131 -5.93 -12.10 -10.07
N ILE A 132 -7.22 -12.40 -10.20
CA ILE A 132 -8.11 -12.74 -9.10
C ILE A 132 -8.25 -14.27 -9.02
N VAL A 133 -8.11 -14.81 -7.82
CA VAL A 133 -8.34 -16.21 -7.50
C VAL A 133 -9.37 -16.28 -6.38
N VAL A 134 -10.42 -17.06 -6.55
CA VAL A 134 -11.46 -17.23 -5.53
C VAL A 134 -11.30 -18.60 -4.87
N VAL A 135 -11.32 -18.64 -3.53
CA VAL A 135 -11.10 -19.82 -2.69
C VAL A 135 -12.28 -19.99 -1.73
N GLU A 136 -12.62 -21.22 -1.38
CA GLU A 136 -13.59 -21.49 -0.31
C GLU A 136 -13.13 -20.88 1.01
N ASP A 137 -14.07 -20.59 1.90
CA ASP A 137 -13.74 -20.09 3.23
C ASP A 137 -13.00 -21.16 4.03
N PHE A 138 -11.89 -20.77 4.66
CA PHE A 138 -11.04 -21.67 5.42
C PHE A 138 -10.56 -21.08 6.74
N SER A 139 -10.19 -21.94 7.66
CA SER A 139 -9.53 -21.57 8.90
C SER A 139 -8.39 -22.53 9.21
N PHE A 140 -7.38 -22.03 9.93
CA PHE A 140 -6.31 -22.88 10.44
C PHE A 140 -6.50 -23.12 11.95
N ASP A 141 -6.35 -24.35 12.39
CA ASP A 141 -6.45 -24.71 13.82
C ASP A 141 -5.28 -24.14 14.62
N ALA A 142 -4.09 -24.13 14.01
CA ALA A 142 -2.88 -23.59 14.61
C ALA A 142 -2.11 -22.70 13.61
N PRO A 143 -1.38 -21.66 14.09
CA PRO A 143 -0.58 -20.80 13.22
C PRO A 143 0.67 -21.55 12.71
N LYS A 144 0.66 -21.98 11.46
CA LYS A 144 1.79 -22.67 10.81
C LYS A 144 2.09 -22.08 9.43
N THR A 145 3.29 -21.57 9.25
CA THR A 145 3.76 -20.98 7.98
C THR A 145 3.81 -22.01 6.85
N LYS A 146 4.12 -23.27 7.15
CA LYS A 146 4.19 -24.35 6.15
C LYS A 146 2.83 -24.60 5.48
N GLU A 147 1.74 -24.59 6.25
CA GLU A 147 0.38 -24.76 5.72
C GLU A 147 0.01 -23.61 4.78
N PHE A 148 0.36 -22.37 5.14
CA PHE A 148 0.12 -21.21 4.29
C PHE A 148 0.95 -21.26 3.00
N VAL A 149 2.22 -21.66 3.06
CA VAL A 149 3.07 -21.86 1.85
C VAL A 149 2.50 -22.94 0.93
N ASN A 150 2.00 -24.03 1.49
CA ASN A 150 1.37 -25.10 0.70
C ASN A 150 0.10 -24.58 -0.01
N LEU A 151 -0.72 -23.78 0.69
CA LEU A 151 -1.88 -23.12 0.09
C LEU A 151 -1.47 -22.24 -1.10
N LEU A 152 -0.47 -21.38 -0.96
CA LEU A 152 -0.01 -20.53 -2.06
C LEU A 152 0.56 -21.34 -3.24
N LYS A 153 1.23 -22.45 -2.97
CA LYS A 153 1.72 -23.38 -4.02
C LYS A 153 0.58 -24.04 -4.77
N ASN A 154 -0.41 -24.55 -4.04
CA ASN A 154 -1.58 -25.17 -4.62
C ASN A 154 -2.34 -24.21 -5.54
N LEU A 155 -2.47 -22.94 -5.13
CA LEU A 155 -3.09 -21.87 -5.92
C LEU A 155 -2.19 -21.33 -7.05
N GLN A 156 -0.96 -21.82 -7.22
CA GLN A 156 0.01 -21.37 -8.22
C GLN A 156 0.35 -19.87 -8.13
N VAL A 157 0.28 -19.29 -6.92
CA VAL A 157 0.59 -17.88 -6.66
C VAL A 157 1.82 -17.71 -5.76
N ALA A 158 2.56 -18.77 -5.46
CA ALA A 158 3.71 -18.75 -4.55
C ALA A 158 4.84 -17.80 -5.01
N ASP A 159 5.05 -17.67 -6.33
CA ASP A 159 6.10 -16.83 -6.92
C ASP A 159 5.65 -15.36 -7.11
N LYS A 160 4.38 -15.07 -6.85
CA LYS A 160 3.81 -13.74 -7.03
C LYS A 160 3.56 -13.10 -5.66
N LYS A 161 3.70 -11.78 -5.60
CA LYS A 161 3.24 -11.03 -4.43
C LYS A 161 1.73 -11.16 -4.35
N SER A 162 1.22 -11.82 -3.30
CA SER A 162 -0.18 -12.18 -3.15
C SER A 162 -0.85 -11.41 -2.01
N LEU A 163 -2.12 -11.05 -2.21
CA LEU A 163 -2.98 -10.42 -1.22
C LEU A 163 -4.18 -11.34 -0.96
N LEU A 164 -4.23 -11.94 0.22
CA LEU A 164 -5.39 -12.68 0.68
C LEU A 164 -6.34 -11.74 1.42
N VAL A 165 -7.59 -11.71 1.00
CA VAL A 165 -8.65 -10.91 1.64
C VAL A 165 -9.64 -11.85 2.32
N LEU A 166 -9.86 -11.62 3.60
CA LEU A 166 -10.78 -12.36 4.44
C LEU A 166 -11.97 -11.47 4.83
N LEU A 167 -13.14 -12.05 5.05
CA LEU A 167 -14.30 -11.32 5.54
C LEU A 167 -14.03 -10.79 6.96
N GLU A 168 -13.61 -11.67 7.85
CA GLU A 168 -13.30 -11.39 9.24
C GLU A 168 -11.84 -11.68 9.57
N GLN A 169 -11.36 -11.12 10.67
CA GLN A 169 -9.99 -11.31 11.11
C GLN A 169 -9.77 -12.73 11.64
N ASN A 170 -8.97 -13.54 10.93
CA ASN A 170 -8.49 -14.83 11.41
C ASN A 170 -7.05 -14.71 11.89
N LYS A 171 -6.87 -14.75 13.23
CA LYS A 171 -5.57 -14.62 13.88
C LYS A 171 -4.57 -15.69 13.44
N ASN A 172 -5.01 -16.94 13.27
CA ASN A 172 -4.12 -18.04 12.90
C ASN A 172 -3.60 -17.88 11.47
N VAL A 173 -4.47 -17.50 10.53
CA VAL A 173 -4.09 -17.23 9.12
C VAL A 173 -3.13 -16.04 9.06
N TYR A 174 -3.42 -14.95 9.77
CA TYR A 174 -2.54 -13.78 9.83
C TYR A 174 -1.15 -14.11 10.38
N LEU A 175 -1.07 -14.84 11.49
CA LEU A 175 0.22 -15.24 12.08
C LEU A 175 0.99 -16.21 11.18
N SER A 176 0.30 -17.07 10.41
CA SER A 176 0.91 -17.99 9.45
C SER A 176 1.52 -17.29 8.25
N SER A 177 0.95 -16.18 7.80
CA SER A 177 1.40 -15.41 6.63
C SER A 177 2.47 -14.37 6.97
N ARG A 178 2.46 -13.79 8.16
CA ARG A 178 3.24 -12.60 8.55
C ARG A 178 4.74 -12.72 8.30
N ASN A 179 5.32 -13.91 8.45
CA ASN A 179 6.75 -14.14 8.26
C ASN A 179 7.15 -14.29 6.78
N LEU A 180 6.18 -14.45 5.87
CA LEU A 180 6.46 -14.66 4.45
C LEU A 180 6.60 -13.31 3.73
N THR A 181 7.71 -13.13 3.01
CA THR A 181 7.90 -11.98 2.13
C THR A 181 7.00 -12.10 0.91
N GLY A 182 6.19 -11.08 0.65
CA GLY A 182 5.28 -11.07 -0.51
C GLY A 182 3.90 -11.70 -0.29
N ALA A 183 3.60 -12.22 0.90
CA ALA A 183 2.28 -12.70 1.27
C ALA A 183 1.62 -11.73 2.26
N ASN A 184 0.52 -11.09 1.86
CA ASN A 184 -0.22 -10.15 2.69
C ASN A 184 -1.62 -10.70 2.97
N VAL A 185 -2.09 -10.58 4.20
CA VAL A 185 -3.45 -10.95 4.61
C VAL A 185 -4.12 -9.74 5.21
N ILE A 186 -5.33 -9.43 4.74
CA ILE A 186 -6.14 -8.30 5.21
C ILE A 186 -7.61 -8.70 5.33
N THR A 187 -8.38 -7.86 6.00
CA THR A 187 -9.84 -7.95 6.00
C THR A 187 -10.44 -7.07 4.91
N VAL A 188 -11.70 -7.32 4.54
CA VAL A 188 -12.45 -6.50 3.57
C VAL A 188 -12.46 -5.03 3.98
N SER A 189 -12.62 -4.74 5.28
CA SER A 189 -12.63 -3.37 5.81
C SER A 189 -11.31 -2.61 5.62
N GLU A 190 -10.17 -3.34 5.55
CA GLU A 190 -8.84 -2.78 5.33
C GLU A 190 -8.44 -2.70 3.85
N LEU A 191 -9.29 -3.19 2.96
CA LEU A 191 -9.03 -3.20 1.52
C LEU A 191 -8.93 -1.77 1.00
N ASN A 192 -7.77 -1.43 0.44
CA ASN A 192 -7.51 -0.13 -0.16
C ASN A 192 -6.82 -0.26 -1.52
N THR A 193 -6.90 0.78 -2.33
CA THR A 193 -6.34 0.85 -3.68
C THR A 193 -4.85 0.51 -3.71
N TYR A 194 -4.07 1.02 -2.76
CA TYR A 194 -2.63 0.76 -2.70
C TYR A 194 -2.32 -0.72 -2.50
N LYS A 195 -2.97 -1.39 -1.52
CA LYS A 195 -2.75 -2.82 -1.26
C LYS A 195 -3.16 -3.70 -2.45
N VAL A 196 -4.24 -3.34 -3.16
CA VAL A 196 -4.67 -4.06 -4.36
C VAL A 196 -3.63 -3.96 -5.47
N LEU A 197 -3.09 -2.77 -5.73
CA LEU A 197 -2.11 -2.54 -6.80
C LEU A 197 -0.71 -3.06 -6.46
N ASP A 198 -0.30 -2.97 -5.20
CA ASP A 198 1.01 -3.42 -4.73
C ASP A 198 1.22 -4.94 -4.86
N ASN A 199 0.13 -5.71 -4.90
CA ASN A 199 0.16 -7.16 -5.03
C ASN A 199 -0.20 -7.58 -6.46
N LYS A 200 0.47 -8.64 -6.98
CA LYS A 200 0.22 -9.16 -8.33
C LYS A 200 -0.98 -10.10 -8.39
N ALA A 201 -1.19 -10.91 -7.37
CA ALA A 201 -2.32 -11.82 -7.27
C ALA A 201 -3.24 -11.39 -6.11
N LEU A 202 -4.54 -11.40 -6.36
CA LEU A 202 -5.59 -11.12 -5.39
C LEU A 202 -6.35 -12.41 -5.10
N VAL A 203 -6.27 -12.92 -3.88
CA VAL A 203 -6.95 -14.11 -3.43
C VAL A 203 -8.13 -13.69 -2.56
N LEU A 204 -9.34 -14.05 -2.97
CA LEU A 204 -10.59 -13.71 -2.29
C LEU A 204 -11.24 -14.99 -1.76
N THR A 205 -11.79 -14.96 -0.56
CA THR A 205 -12.67 -16.04 -0.10
C THR A 205 -14.10 -15.83 -0.61
N GLU A 206 -14.90 -16.88 -0.70
CA GLU A 206 -16.28 -16.85 -1.21
C GLU A 206 -17.11 -15.80 -0.46
N SER A 207 -17.06 -15.81 0.86
CA SER A 207 -17.74 -14.82 1.72
C SER A 207 -17.26 -13.38 1.47
N THR A 208 -15.99 -13.21 1.14
CA THR A 208 -15.38 -11.90 0.83
C THR A 208 -15.92 -11.30 -0.46
N VAL A 209 -16.14 -12.12 -1.51
CA VAL A 209 -16.70 -11.65 -2.78
C VAL A 209 -18.10 -11.09 -2.56
N ALA A 210 -18.95 -11.79 -1.79
CA ALA A 210 -20.29 -11.30 -1.45
C ALA A 210 -20.27 -9.95 -0.70
N ALA A 211 -19.26 -9.74 0.16
CA ALA A 211 -19.10 -8.47 0.88
C ALA A 211 -18.57 -7.35 -0.02
N ILE A 212 -17.66 -7.64 -0.96
CA ILE A 212 -17.10 -6.66 -1.90
C ILE A 212 -18.17 -6.18 -2.91
N ASN A 213 -19.06 -7.04 -3.34
CA ASN A 213 -20.17 -6.66 -4.23
C ASN A 213 -21.08 -5.56 -3.62
N ASN A 214 -21.05 -5.36 -2.32
CA ASN A 214 -21.79 -4.31 -1.61
C ASN A 214 -21.00 -2.98 -1.41
N PHE A 215 -19.87 -2.79 -2.07
CA PHE A 215 -19.02 -1.60 -1.95
C PHE A 215 -19.57 -0.38 -2.69
#